data_0b56d001e89537df531c5847165ab663
#
_entry.id   0b56d001e89537df531c5847165ab663
#
_cell.length_a   1.000
_cell.length_b   1.000
_cell.length_c   1.000
_cell.angle_alpha   90.00
_cell.angle_beta   90.00
_cell.angle_gamma   90.00
#
_symmetry.space_group_name_H-M   'P 1'
#
loop_
_entity.id
_entity.type
_entity.pdbx_description
1 polymer ?
#
loop_
_entity_poly.entity_id
_entity_poly.type
_entity_poly.pdbx_seq_one_letter_code
_entity_poly.pdbx_strand_id
1 'polypeptide(L)'
;MFEEDLARWDLVPDGEPIVTHGSRLLAVCCGDLPAMIKQPVNDDEKLGCLLMQHWTGEGAAMVLAQHGDTLLLERASGPASLTSMSLQGQDDEACRILCEAAIRLHAPRGRPLPDGLLPLERWFEPLTLGGDRYGGVVARAAAIARGLLAERRDIVTLHGDLHHANVLDFGPRGWLAIDPRHLVGDRGYDFGSIFTNPDMGFPGAPALAEPGQAVATQPGRLARRAAVVAEAAGMERDRLLRWVLSSSSLSAVWSLDDGDDGEHPAIDLAVAEMALAELGEG
;
A
#
# COMPACT_ATOMS: atom_id res chain seq x y z
N MET A 1 25.85 -4.41 -11.58
CA MET A 1 24.54 -3.77 -11.33
C MET A 1 24.60 -2.99 -10.01
N PHE A 2 25.15 -3.59 -8.92
CA PHE A 2 25.23 -2.96 -7.59
C PHE A 2 26.68 -2.70 -7.14
N GLU A 3 27.68 -2.93 -7.99
CA GLU A 3 29.11 -2.94 -7.64
C GLU A 3 29.57 -1.61 -7.04
N GLU A 4 29.06 -0.47 -7.58
CA GLU A 4 29.42 0.85 -7.07
C GLU A 4 28.83 1.10 -5.67
N ASP A 5 27.59 0.71 -5.41
CA ASP A 5 26.94 0.90 -4.12
C ASP A 5 27.53 -0.05 -3.06
N LEU A 6 27.82 -1.29 -3.44
CA LEU A 6 28.50 -2.26 -2.57
C LEU A 6 29.89 -1.73 -2.14
N ALA A 7 30.68 -1.22 -3.08
CA ALA A 7 31.99 -0.66 -2.77
C ALA A 7 31.89 0.65 -1.97
N ARG A 8 30.90 1.52 -2.29
CA ARG A 8 30.70 2.81 -1.63
C ARG A 8 30.38 2.67 -0.15
N TRP A 9 29.55 1.72 0.19
CA TRP A 9 29.04 1.52 1.55
C TRP A 9 29.67 0.34 2.28
N ASP A 10 30.72 -0.28 1.71
CA ASP A 10 31.42 -1.45 2.25
C ASP A 10 30.43 -2.58 2.62
N LEU A 11 29.60 -2.98 1.66
CA LEU A 11 28.52 -3.94 1.87
C LEU A 11 28.86 -5.31 1.29
N VAL A 12 28.38 -6.34 1.97
CA VAL A 12 28.46 -7.74 1.51
C VAL A 12 27.07 -8.20 1.03
N PRO A 13 26.96 -8.71 -0.21
CA PRO A 13 25.70 -9.30 -0.68
C PRO A 13 25.22 -10.45 0.21
N ASP A 14 23.92 -10.50 0.50
CA ASP A 14 23.25 -11.51 1.32
C ASP A 14 22.01 -12.07 0.61
N GLY A 15 22.16 -12.39 -0.67
CA GLY A 15 21.12 -12.93 -1.53
C GLY A 15 21.31 -12.57 -3.00
N GLU A 16 20.41 -13.04 -3.83
CA GLU A 16 20.37 -12.71 -5.25
C GLU A 16 19.61 -11.39 -5.48
N PRO A 17 19.95 -10.64 -6.55
CA PRO A 17 19.20 -9.45 -6.92
C PRO A 17 17.73 -9.76 -7.25
N ILE A 18 16.82 -8.92 -6.76
CA ILE A 18 15.41 -8.95 -7.08
C ILE A 18 15.12 -7.78 -8.04
N VAL A 19 14.51 -8.08 -9.18
CA VAL A 19 14.10 -7.07 -10.15
C VAL A 19 12.58 -7.02 -10.18
N THR A 20 12.02 -5.87 -9.84
CA THR A 20 10.60 -5.58 -9.94
C THR A 20 10.33 -4.62 -11.10
N HIS A 21 9.06 -4.31 -11.38
CA HIS A 21 8.69 -3.32 -12.39
C HIS A 21 9.29 -1.92 -12.08
N GLY A 22 9.34 -1.55 -10.79
CA GLY A 22 9.71 -0.20 -10.35
C GLY A 22 11.10 -0.07 -9.75
N SER A 23 11.73 -1.16 -9.31
CA SER A 23 12.99 -1.12 -8.55
C SER A 23 13.87 -2.33 -8.77
N ARG A 24 15.17 -2.16 -8.51
CA ARG A 24 16.13 -3.25 -8.33
C ARG A 24 16.51 -3.30 -6.86
N LEU A 25 16.43 -4.48 -6.27
CA LEU A 25 16.68 -4.70 -4.85
C LEU A 25 17.81 -5.70 -4.68
N LEU A 26 18.64 -5.50 -3.66
CA LEU A 26 19.66 -6.45 -3.24
C LEU A 26 19.74 -6.48 -1.71
N ALA A 27 19.50 -7.67 -1.17
CA ALA A 27 19.76 -7.92 0.24
C ALA A 27 21.29 -7.89 0.51
N VAL A 28 21.68 -7.16 1.54
CA VAL A 28 23.10 -6.97 1.91
C VAL A 28 23.27 -6.99 3.43
N CYS A 29 24.53 -7.10 3.87
CA CYS A 29 24.94 -6.84 5.25
C CYS A 29 25.91 -5.65 5.29
N CYS A 30 25.69 -4.74 6.25
CA CYS A 30 26.63 -3.69 6.65
C CYS A 30 27.27 -4.11 7.99
N GLY A 31 28.42 -4.77 7.95
CA GLY A 31 28.89 -5.55 9.09
C GLY A 31 27.87 -6.65 9.45
N ASP A 32 27.39 -6.65 10.71
CA ASP A 32 26.36 -7.58 11.19
C ASP A 32 24.93 -7.08 10.99
N LEU A 33 24.73 -5.88 10.43
CA LEU A 33 23.41 -5.27 10.26
C LEU A 33 22.81 -5.67 8.92
N PRO A 34 21.67 -6.37 8.89
CA PRO A 34 20.93 -6.64 7.65
C PRO A 34 20.39 -5.36 7.03
N ALA A 35 20.63 -5.18 5.74
CA ALA A 35 20.18 -4.02 4.99
C ALA A 35 19.66 -4.42 3.60
N MET A 36 19.05 -3.47 2.90
CA MET A 36 18.54 -3.63 1.55
C MET A 36 18.96 -2.44 0.70
N ILE A 37 19.64 -2.69 -0.40
CA ILE A 37 19.83 -1.67 -1.44
C ILE A 37 18.54 -1.62 -2.28
N LYS A 38 17.99 -0.42 -2.47
CA LYS A 38 16.89 -0.14 -3.41
C LYS A 38 17.36 0.88 -4.44
N GLN A 39 17.38 0.46 -5.72
CA GLN A 39 17.63 1.31 -6.88
C GLN A 39 16.32 1.49 -7.64
N PRO A 40 15.63 2.64 -7.52
CA PRO A 40 14.42 2.92 -8.29
C PRO A 40 14.78 3.04 -9.80
N VAL A 41 13.89 2.51 -10.67
CA VAL A 41 14.12 2.53 -12.12
C VAL A 41 13.18 3.49 -12.87
N ASN A 42 12.17 4.03 -12.20
CA ASN A 42 11.25 5.02 -12.75
C ASN A 42 11.06 6.20 -11.78
N ASP A 43 10.44 7.28 -12.26
CA ASP A 43 10.33 8.52 -11.50
C ASP A 43 9.34 8.39 -10.31
N ASP A 44 8.30 7.59 -10.41
CA ASP A 44 7.34 7.37 -9.32
C ASP A 44 8.02 6.72 -8.11
N GLU A 45 8.87 5.72 -8.35
CA GLU A 45 9.65 5.07 -7.31
C GLU A 45 10.69 6.01 -6.67
N LYS A 46 11.33 6.87 -7.47
CA LYS A 46 12.26 7.89 -6.96
C LYS A 46 11.55 8.86 -6.02
N LEU A 47 10.36 9.31 -6.39
CA LEU A 47 9.54 10.19 -5.56
C LEU A 47 9.03 9.50 -4.29
N GLY A 48 8.69 8.20 -4.35
CA GLY A 48 8.39 7.40 -3.17
C GLY A 48 9.53 7.37 -2.14
N CYS A 49 10.78 7.35 -2.60
CA CYS A 49 11.95 7.43 -1.73
C CYS A 49 12.01 8.70 -0.87
N LEU A 50 11.40 9.82 -1.30
CA LEU A 50 11.31 11.06 -0.51
C LEU A 50 10.50 10.86 0.77
N LEU A 51 9.43 10.06 0.73
CA LEU A 51 8.63 9.75 1.92
C LEU A 51 9.37 8.88 2.91
N MET A 52 10.15 7.89 2.45
CA MET A 52 11.02 7.10 3.34
C MET A 52 11.97 8.00 4.13
N GLN A 53 12.57 9.00 3.49
CA GLN A 53 13.41 10.00 4.14
C GLN A 53 12.61 10.91 5.07
N HIS A 54 11.43 11.34 4.63
CA HIS A 54 10.54 12.18 5.43
C HIS A 54 10.11 11.50 6.72
N TRP A 55 9.82 10.21 6.70
CA TRP A 55 9.42 9.46 7.90
C TRP A 55 10.58 9.13 8.84
N THR A 56 11.83 9.11 8.37
CA THR A 56 13.04 8.91 9.21
C THR A 56 12.98 7.69 10.12
N GLY A 57 12.39 6.59 9.65
CA GLY A 57 12.23 5.36 10.42
C GLY A 57 11.04 5.36 11.39
N GLU A 58 10.23 6.42 11.46
CA GLU A 58 9.03 6.49 12.28
C GLU A 58 7.82 5.92 11.54
N GLY A 59 7.50 4.66 11.77
CA GLY A 59 6.43 3.93 11.09
C GLY A 59 6.85 3.29 9.76
N ALA A 60 8.02 3.64 9.21
CA ALA A 60 8.61 3.08 8.01
C ALA A 60 10.02 2.56 8.26
N ALA A 61 10.54 1.73 7.35
CA ALA A 61 11.93 1.30 7.37
C ALA A 61 12.88 2.50 7.33
N MET A 62 13.97 2.43 8.10
CA MET A 62 14.93 3.52 8.19
C MET A 62 15.80 3.58 6.93
N VAL A 63 16.03 4.79 6.41
CA VAL A 63 17.05 5.07 5.40
C VAL A 63 18.39 5.19 6.12
N LEU A 64 19.28 4.21 5.90
CA LEU A 64 20.62 4.15 6.51
C LEU A 64 21.61 5.03 5.75
N ALA A 65 21.50 5.06 4.42
CA ALA A 65 22.32 5.88 3.54
C ALA A 65 21.62 6.15 2.21
N GLN A 66 22.10 7.16 1.48
CA GLN A 66 21.62 7.51 0.14
C GLN A 66 22.78 7.95 -0.75
N HIS A 67 22.69 7.57 -2.03
CA HIS A 67 23.53 8.11 -3.08
C HIS A 67 22.74 8.24 -4.39
N GLY A 68 22.59 9.48 -4.87
CA GLY A 68 21.66 9.77 -5.96
C GLY A 68 20.24 9.32 -5.59
N ASP A 69 19.63 8.51 -6.46
CA ASP A 69 18.29 7.93 -6.24
C ASP A 69 18.35 6.62 -5.45
N THR A 70 19.53 6.01 -5.27
CA THR A 70 19.69 4.73 -4.56
C THR A 70 19.61 4.92 -3.06
N LEU A 71 18.81 4.11 -2.39
CA LEU A 71 18.72 4.04 -0.94
C LEU A 71 19.35 2.75 -0.40
N LEU A 72 20.01 2.89 0.75
CA LEU A 72 20.31 1.78 1.66
C LEU A 72 19.30 1.85 2.80
N LEU A 73 18.45 0.83 2.90
CA LEU A 73 17.39 0.73 3.90
C LEU A 73 17.73 -0.34 4.93
N GLU A 74 17.25 -0.19 6.16
CA GLU A 74 17.19 -1.34 7.07
C GLU A 74 16.32 -2.44 6.47
N ARG A 75 16.63 -3.70 6.78
CA ARG A 75 15.93 -4.87 6.26
C ARG A 75 15.11 -5.55 7.35
N ALA A 76 13.87 -5.92 7.02
CA ALA A 76 13.02 -6.72 7.89
C ALA A 76 13.72 -8.03 8.25
N SER A 77 13.70 -8.39 9.53
CA SER A 77 14.37 -9.57 10.08
C SER A 77 13.46 -10.45 10.93
N GLY A 78 12.23 -10.02 11.20
CA GLY A 78 11.25 -10.80 11.94
C GLY A 78 10.62 -11.90 11.08
N PRO A 79 10.15 -12.99 11.69
CA PRO A 79 9.63 -14.17 10.97
C PRO A 79 8.15 -14.03 10.60
N ALA A 80 7.43 -13.02 11.12
CA ALA A 80 5.99 -12.92 10.95
C ALA A 80 5.62 -12.23 9.62
N SER A 81 4.48 -12.61 9.06
CA SER A 81 3.94 -12.08 7.81
C SER A 81 2.46 -11.80 7.95
N LEU A 82 2.03 -10.57 7.64
CA LEU A 82 0.61 -10.19 7.68
C LEU A 82 -0.22 -10.98 6.66
N THR A 83 0.36 -11.29 5.50
CA THR A 83 -0.27 -12.19 4.51
C THR A 83 -0.55 -13.55 5.12
N SER A 84 0.45 -14.17 5.77
CA SER A 84 0.27 -15.46 6.44
C SER A 84 -0.74 -15.40 7.58
N MET A 85 -0.72 -14.33 8.38
CA MET A 85 -1.70 -14.11 9.46
C MET A 85 -3.14 -14.04 8.91
N SER A 86 -3.35 -13.27 7.85
CA SER A 86 -4.67 -13.15 7.21
C SER A 86 -5.18 -14.49 6.68
N LEU A 87 -4.32 -15.29 6.03
CA LEU A 87 -4.66 -16.61 5.50
C LEU A 87 -4.93 -17.66 6.59
N GLN A 88 -4.30 -17.53 7.75
CA GLN A 88 -4.40 -18.46 8.87
C GLN A 88 -5.47 -18.08 9.90
N GLY A 89 -6.38 -17.17 9.55
CA GLY A 89 -7.51 -16.79 10.41
C GLY A 89 -7.22 -15.68 11.42
N GLN A 90 -6.07 -15.02 11.32
CA GLN A 90 -5.68 -13.87 12.15
C GLN A 90 -5.88 -12.54 11.39
N ASP A 91 -6.87 -12.48 10.51
CA ASP A 91 -7.12 -11.33 9.63
C ASP A 91 -7.45 -10.05 10.39
N ASP A 92 -8.21 -10.14 11.47
CA ASP A 92 -8.54 -9.00 12.32
C ASP A 92 -7.28 -8.36 12.92
N GLU A 93 -6.32 -9.19 13.35
CA GLU A 93 -5.07 -8.70 13.91
C GLU A 93 -4.16 -8.11 12.84
N ALA A 94 -4.08 -8.74 11.67
CA ALA A 94 -3.36 -8.19 10.54
C ALA A 94 -3.91 -6.79 10.15
N CYS A 95 -5.24 -6.62 10.13
CA CYS A 95 -5.87 -5.32 9.87
C CYS A 95 -5.51 -4.27 10.94
N ARG A 96 -5.49 -4.64 12.24
CA ARG A 96 -5.09 -3.70 13.30
C ARG A 96 -3.65 -3.26 13.15
N ILE A 97 -2.74 -4.18 12.85
CA ILE A 97 -1.32 -3.87 12.61
C ILE A 97 -1.16 -2.90 11.42
N LEU A 98 -1.88 -3.13 10.32
CA LEU A 98 -1.90 -2.22 9.18
C LEU A 98 -2.40 -0.83 9.56
N CYS A 99 -3.49 -0.75 10.33
CA CYS A 99 -4.00 0.52 10.83
C CYS A 99 -3.01 1.23 11.74
N GLU A 100 -2.33 0.52 12.64
CA GLU A 100 -1.30 1.10 13.52
C GLU A 100 -0.10 1.62 12.72
N ALA A 101 0.32 0.90 11.67
CA ALA A 101 1.37 1.38 10.77
C ALA A 101 0.93 2.68 10.06
N ALA A 102 -0.28 2.72 9.48
CA ALA A 102 -0.84 3.91 8.86
C ALA A 102 -0.86 5.11 9.82
N ILE A 103 -1.39 4.93 11.03
CA ILE A 103 -1.49 5.99 12.03
C ILE A 103 -0.10 6.56 12.37
N ARG A 104 0.92 5.71 12.49
CA ARG A 104 2.30 6.17 12.72
C ARG A 104 2.84 6.97 11.53
N LEU A 105 2.55 6.55 10.29
CA LEU A 105 2.94 7.28 9.08
C LEU A 105 2.24 8.64 8.98
N HIS A 106 0.97 8.73 9.36
CA HIS A 106 0.16 9.94 9.31
C HIS A 106 0.45 10.94 10.44
N ALA A 107 1.20 10.54 11.46
CA ALA A 107 1.48 11.40 12.61
C ALA A 107 2.20 12.69 12.20
N PRO A 108 1.80 13.85 12.74
CA PRO A 108 2.48 15.13 12.45
C PRO A 108 3.93 15.11 12.90
N ARG A 109 4.85 15.56 12.04
CA ARG A 109 6.30 15.55 12.32
C ARG A 109 6.93 16.92 12.58
N GLY A 110 6.11 17.99 12.65
CA GLY A 110 6.61 19.35 12.92
C GLY A 110 7.57 19.90 11.86
N ARG A 111 7.63 19.29 10.68
CA ARG A 111 8.43 19.73 9.54
C ARG A 111 7.57 19.86 8.27
N PRO A 112 7.99 20.69 7.29
CA PRO A 112 7.27 20.81 6.02
C PRO A 112 7.14 19.46 5.30
N LEU A 113 6.07 19.32 4.53
CA LEU A 113 5.92 18.19 3.62
C LEU A 113 7.00 18.27 2.53
N PRO A 114 7.49 17.11 2.03
CA PRO A 114 8.40 17.09 0.90
C PRO A 114 7.78 17.75 -0.34
N ASP A 115 8.62 18.43 -1.11
CA ASP A 115 8.21 18.91 -2.45
C ASP A 115 8.02 17.71 -3.39
N GLY A 116 7.11 17.85 -4.36
CA GLY A 116 6.88 16.81 -5.38
C GLY A 116 5.88 15.73 -5.01
N LEU A 117 5.21 15.84 -3.85
CA LEU A 117 4.11 14.94 -3.53
C LEU A 117 2.93 15.16 -4.48
N LEU A 118 2.33 14.07 -4.95
CA LEU A 118 1.17 14.08 -5.83
C LEU A 118 -0.12 14.16 -4.99
N PRO A 119 -0.95 15.19 -5.18
CA PRO A 119 -2.26 15.27 -4.51
C PRO A 119 -3.20 14.15 -4.96
N LEU A 120 -4.03 13.64 -4.03
CA LEU A 120 -5.03 12.61 -4.36
C LEU A 120 -5.99 13.03 -5.47
N GLU A 121 -6.30 14.30 -5.61
CA GLU A 121 -7.13 14.81 -6.71
C GLU A 121 -6.54 14.45 -8.09
N ARG A 122 -5.21 14.53 -8.24
CA ARG A 122 -4.50 14.15 -9.47
C ARG A 122 -4.40 12.62 -9.60
N TRP A 123 -4.13 11.93 -8.50
CA TRP A 123 -4.05 10.46 -8.45
C TRP A 123 -5.34 9.79 -8.89
N PHE A 124 -6.48 10.39 -8.54
CA PHE A 124 -7.82 9.90 -8.86
C PHE A 124 -8.35 10.35 -10.24
N GLU A 125 -7.61 11.12 -11.03
CA GLU A 125 -8.07 11.58 -12.36
C GLU A 125 -8.55 10.45 -13.27
N PRO A 126 -7.89 9.28 -13.36
CA PRO A 126 -8.38 8.18 -14.19
C PRO A 126 -9.81 7.75 -13.83
N LEU A 127 -10.14 7.67 -12.54
CA LEU A 127 -11.48 7.35 -12.07
C LEU A 127 -12.44 8.55 -12.20
N THR A 128 -12.05 9.72 -11.72
CA THR A 128 -12.96 10.88 -11.59
C THR A 128 -13.33 11.51 -12.94
N LEU A 129 -12.46 11.41 -13.94
CA LEU A 129 -12.66 11.91 -15.28
C LEU A 129 -13.05 10.83 -16.30
N GLY A 130 -12.56 9.59 -16.09
CA GLY A 130 -12.73 8.48 -17.03
C GLY A 130 -13.73 7.41 -16.56
N GLY A 131 -14.04 7.32 -15.27
CA GLY A 131 -14.81 6.22 -14.70
C GLY A 131 -16.23 6.10 -15.24
N ASP A 132 -16.86 7.20 -15.63
CA ASP A 132 -18.23 7.20 -16.16
C ASP A 132 -18.39 6.32 -17.44
N ARG A 133 -17.31 6.11 -18.20
CA ARG A 133 -17.33 5.27 -19.43
C ARG A 133 -17.55 3.77 -19.14
N TYR A 134 -17.18 3.31 -17.93
CA TYR A 134 -17.33 1.93 -17.52
C TYR A 134 -18.73 1.60 -16.97
N GLY A 135 -19.50 2.64 -16.57
CA GLY A 135 -20.84 2.45 -16.00
C GLY A 135 -20.84 1.75 -14.63
N GLY A 136 -21.99 1.24 -14.20
CA GLY A 136 -22.14 0.39 -13.02
C GLY A 136 -21.50 0.94 -11.75
N VAL A 137 -20.80 0.08 -11.02
CA VAL A 137 -20.12 0.42 -9.75
C VAL A 137 -19.02 1.46 -9.95
N VAL A 138 -18.31 1.44 -11.09
CA VAL A 138 -17.20 2.37 -11.37
C VAL A 138 -17.72 3.81 -11.53
N ALA A 139 -18.82 4.02 -12.24
CA ALA A 139 -19.43 5.35 -12.36
C ALA A 139 -19.93 5.87 -11.00
N ARG A 140 -20.50 4.97 -10.16
CA ARG A 140 -20.90 5.31 -8.79
C ARG A 140 -19.70 5.70 -7.94
N ALA A 141 -18.61 4.91 -8.01
CA ALA A 141 -17.35 5.19 -7.33
C ALA A 141 -16.75 6.53 -7.76
N ALA A 142 -16.79 6.86 -9.05
CA ALA A 142 -16.31 8.15 -9.55
C ALA A 142 -17.06 9.34 -8.93
N ALA A 143 -18.38 9.23 -8.78
CA ALA A 143 -19.19 10.27 -8.13
C ALA A 143 -18.86 10.40 -6.63
N ILE A 144 -18.69 9.28 -5.94
CA ILE A 144 -18.33 9.23 -4.51
C ILE A 144 -16.92 9.78 -4.29
N ALA A 145 -15.94 9.38 -5.13
CA ALA A 145 -14.57 9.88 -5.07
C ALA A 145 -14.50 11.40 -5.23
N ARG A 146 -15.24 11.98 -6.19
CA ARG A 146 -15.35 13.44 -6.33
C ARG A 146 -15.85 14.12 -5.06
N GLY A 147 -16.82 13.53 -4.36
CA GLY A 147 -17.31 14.02 -3.08
C GLY A 147 -16.25 13.98 -1.96
N LEU A 148 -15.59 12.81 -1.80
CA LEU A 148 -14.54 12.62 -0.79
C LEU A 148 -13.36 13.60 -0.99
N LEU A 149 -12.90 13.76 -2.23
CA LEU A 149 -11.79 14.65 -2.56
C LEU A 149 -12.15 16.13 -2.35
N ALA A 150 -13.41 16.52 -2.56
CA ALA A 150 -13.87 17.89 -2.33
C ALA A 150 -13.94 18.26 -0.84
N GLU A 151 -14.13 17.29 0.05
CA GLU A 151 -14.22 17.54 1.51
C GLU A 151 -12.88 17.89 2.16
N ARG A 152 -11.75 17.42 1.63
CA ARG A 152 -10.37 17.69 2.09
C ARG A 152 -10.19 17.54 3.60
N ARG A 153 -10.52 16.40 4.14
CA ARG A 153 -10.34 16.08 5.57
C ARG A 153 -8.97 15.43 5.81
N ASP A 154 -8.41 15.64 7.02
CA ASP A 154 -7.26 14.91 7.55
C ASP A 154 -6.12 14.73 6.53
N ILE A 155 -5.66 15.84 5.93
CA ILE A 155 -4.63 15.85 4.89
C ILE A 155 -3.28 15.51 5.50
N VAL A 156 -2.69 14.39 5.04
CA VAL A 156 -1.41 13.86 5.52
C VAL A 156 -0.55 13.37 4.35
N THR A 157 0.73 13.05 4.62
CA THR A 157 1.50 12.20 3.72
C THR A 157 0.93 10.79 3.74
N LEU A 158 0.72 10.21 2.57
CA LEU A 158 0.12 8.88 2.43
C LEU A 158 1.17 7.86 2.01
N HIS A 159 1.02 6.64 2.48
CA HIS A 159 1.75 5.51 1.92
C HIS A 159 1.33 5.26 0.47
N GLY A 160 0.04 5.32 0.21
CA GLY A 160 -0.54 5.21 -1.12
C GLY A 160 -0.68 3.78 -1.65
N ASP A 161 -0.08 2.80 -0.95
CA ASP A 161 -0.13 1.38 -1.30
C ASP A 161 0.08 0.51 -0.03
N LEU A 162 -0.65 0.85 1.04
CA LEU A 162 -0.46 0.22 2.35
C LEU A 162 -1.22 -1.10 2.45
N HIS A 163 -0.52 -2.21 2.27
CA HIS A 163 -1.10 -3.54 2.33
C HIS A 163 -0.18 -4.57 3.00
N HIS A 164 -0.64 -5.81 3.09
CA HIS A 164 -0.03 -6.90 3.83
C HIS A 164 1.43 -7.22 3.45
N ALA A 165 1.84 -6.95 2.21
CA ALA A 165 3.22 -7.17 1.74
C ALA A 165 4.10 -5.93 1.90
N ASN A 166 3.53 -4.74 2.17
CA ASN A 166 4.25 -3.47 2.35
C ASN A 166 4.40 -3.06 3.83
N VAL A 167 3.93 -3.89 4.77
CA VAL A 167 4.19 -3.73 6.22
C VAL A 167 4.83 -5.01 6.72
N LEU A 168 6.11 -4.93 7.08
CA LEU A 168 6.95 -6.07 7.40
C LEU A 168 7.34 -6.10 8.88
N ASP A 169 7.67 -7.30 9.38
CA ASP A 169 8.17 -7.51 10.74
C ASP A 169 9.68 -7.19 10.81
N PHE A 170 10.03 -6.15 11.52
CA PHE A 170 11.42 -5.73 11.79
C PHE A 170 11.92 -6.20 13.17
N GLY A 171 11.37 -7.28 13.70
CA GLY A 171 11.76 -7.84 14.99
C GLY A 171 11.55 -6.85 16.14
N PRO A 172 12.61 -6.43 16.86
CA PRO A 172 12.47 -5.52 18.01
C PRO A 172 11.85 -4.16 17.68
N ARG A 173 11.91 -3.72 16.43
CA ARG A 173 11.30 -2.47 15.97
C ARG A 173 9.81 -2.59 15.63
N GLY A 174 9.27 -3.83 15.64
CA GLY A 174 7.90 -4.12 15.31
C GLY A 174 7.62 -4.02 13.81
N TRP A 175 6.37 -3.73 13.47
CA TRP A 175 5.89 -3.64 12.10
C TRP A 175 6.16 -2.28 11.50
N LEU A 176 6.85 -2.24 10.34
CA LEU A 176 7.21 -1.00 9.64
C LEU A 176 6.85 -1.09 8.16
N ALA A 177 6.43 0.03 7.61
CA ALA A 177 6.09 0.16 6.21
C ALA A 177 7.34 0.29 5.32
N ILE A 178 7.20 -0.20 4.09
CA ILE A 178 8.18 -0.09 3.01
C ILE A 178 7.47 0.32 1.72
N ASP A 179 8.19 0.83 0.76
CA ASP A 179 7.72 1.01 -0.63
C ASP A 179 6.50 1.93 -0.82
N PRO A 180 6.52 3.16 -0.29
CA PRO A 180 5.42 4.09 -0.44
C PRO A 180 5.36 4.69 -1.84
N ARG A 181 4.15 5.13 -2.23
CA ARG A 181 3.94 6.11 -3.31
C ARG A 181 4.24 7.53 -2.78
N HIS A 182 4.34 8.52 -3.68
CA HIS A 182 4.62 9.91 -3.32
C HIS A 182 3.34 10.75 -3.17
N LEU A 183 2.41 10.29 -2.34
CA LEU A 183 1.06 10.87 -2.26
C LEU A 183 0.86 11.79 -1.04
N VAL A 184 -0.05 12.76 -1.21
CA VAL A 184 -0.58 13.59 -0.14
C VAL A 184 -2.09 13.73 -0.28
N GLY A 185 -2.83 13.57 0.81
CA GLY A 185 -4.28 13.69 0.78
C GLY A 185 -4.97 13.20 2.05
N ASP A 186 -6.27 12.89 1.92
CA ASP A 186 -7.07 12.35 3.02
C ASP A 186 -6.56 10.99 3.47
N ARG A 187 -6.29 10.86 4.78
CA ARG A 187 -5.74 9.64 5.38
C ARG A 187 -6.60 8.40 5.13
N GLY A 188 -7.88 8.57 4.85
CA GLY A 188 -8.81 7.46 4.58
C GLY A 188 -8.43 6.62 3.38
N TYR A 189 -7.72 7.19 2.42
CA TYR A 189 -7.26 6.49 1.23
C TYR A 189 -6.33 5.31 1.56
N ASP A 190 -5.40 5.48 2.51
CA ASP A 190 -4.43 4.43 2.86
C ASP A 190 -5.07 3.15 3.42
N PHE A 191 -6.30 3.22 3.91
CA PHE A 191 -6.99 2.03 4.41
C PHE A 191 -7.69 1.23 3.30
N GLY A 192 -7.83 1.78 2.09
CA GLY A 192 -8.56 1.13 1.00
C GLY A 192 -7.90 -0.15 0.52
N SER A 193 -6.57 -0.16 0.34
CA SER A 193 -5.81 -1.32 -0.14
C SER A 193 -5.80 -2.52 0.83
N ILE A 194 -6.15 -2.33 2.09
CA ILE A 194 -6.36 -3.45 3.04
C ILE A 194 -7.45 -4.40 2.54
N PHE A 195 -8.45 -3.89 1.83
CA PHE A 195 -9.65 -4.63 1.46
C PHE A 195 -9.50 -5.47 0.20
N THR A 196 -8.59 -5.13 -0.70
CA THR A 196 -8.27 -5.90 -1.90
C THR A 196 -7.13 -6.90 -1.69
N ASN A 197 -6.44 -6.82 -0.54
CA ASN A 197 -5.27 -7.62 -0.19
C ASN A 197 -5.56 -8.61 0.98
N PRO A 198 -4.71 -9.66 1.18
CA PRO A 198 -3.47 -9.91 0.45
C PRO A 198 -3.75 -10.35 -0.99
N ASP A 199 -2.99 -9.75 -1.91
CA ASP A 199 -2.93 -10.21 -3.29
C ASP A 199 -2.12 -11.49 -3.36
N MET A 200 -2.68 -12.52 -3.99
CA MET A 200 -2.07 -13.84 -4.11
C MET A 200 -1.37 -14.06 -5.45
N GLY A 201 -1.38 -13.06 -6.32
CA GLY A 201 -0.79 -13.13 -7.67
C GLY A 201 0.71 -12.85 -7.74
N PHE A 202 1.38 -12.48 -6.65
CA PHE A 202 2.79 -12.11 -6.70
C PHE A 202 3.74 -13.29 -6.45
N PRO A 203 4.97 -13.27 -7.00
CA PRO A 203 5.97 -14.32 -6.76
C PRO A 203 6.32 -14.42 -5.27
N GLY A 204 6.18 -15.65 -4.72
CA GLY A 204 6.43 -15.92 -3.31
C GLY A 204 5.19 -15.85 -2.42
N ALA A 205 4.03 -15.52 -2.96
CA ALA A 205 2.77 -15.64 -2.24
C ALA A 205 2.53 -17.08 -1.81
N PRO A 206 1.97 -17.33 -0.58
CA PRO A 206 1.56 -18.67 -0.18
C PRO A 206 0.53 -19.23 -1.17
N ALA A 207 0.62 -20.52 -1.50
CA ALA A 207 -0.42 -21.17 -2.28
C ALA A 207 -1.76 -21.11 -1.54
N LEU A 208 -2.83 -20.69 -2.22
CA LEU A 208 -4.17 -20.78 -1.68
C LEU A 208 -4.59 -22.25 -1.54
N ALA A 209 -5.38 -22.55 -0.52
CA ALA A 209 -5.95 -23.89 -0.32
C ALA A 209 -6.83 -24.31 -1.51
N GLU A 210 -7.46 -23.33 -2.17
CA GLU A 210 -8.22 -23.50 -3.42
C GLU A 210 -7.82 -22.39 -4.40
N PRO A 211 -7.23 -22.72 -5.54
CA PRO A 211 -6.91 -21.74 -6.58
C PRO A 211 -8.16 -20.98 -7.03
N GLY A 212 -8.09 -19.64 -7.08
CA GLY A 212 -9.17 -18.76 -7.55
C GLY A 212 -10.11 -18.21 -6.47
N GLN A 213 -9.86 -18.49 -5.17
CA GLN A 213 -10.57 -17.81 -4.08
C GLN A 213 -9.70 -16.70 -3.48
N ALA A 214 -9.89 -15.48 -3.95
CA ALA A 214 -9.26 -14.32 -3.35
C ALA A 214 -9.77 -14.12 -1.91
N VAL A 215 -8.84 -13.87 -0.98
CA VAL A 215 -9.17 -13.61 0.44
C VAL A 215 -10.15 -12.45 0.56
N ALA A 216 -9.97 -11.42 -0.26
CA ALA A 216 -10.77 -10.21 -0.26
C ALA A 216 -12.27 -10.45 -0.50
N THR A 217 -12.62 -11.43 -1.34
CA THR A 217 -14.00 -11.70 -1.75
C THR A 217 -14.70 -12.81 -0.96
N GLN A 218 -14.06 -13.34 0.09
CA GLN A 218 -14.68 -14.33 0.96
C GLN A 218 -15.94 -13.78 1.65
N PRO A 219 -17.03 -14.58 1.77
CA PRO A 219 -18.28 -14.14 2.39
C PRO A 219 -18.07 -13.55 3.80
N GLY A 220 -18.63 -12.35 4.04
CA GLY A 220 -18.54 -11.66 5.33
C GLY A 220 -17.19 -11.01 5.65
N ARG A 221 -16.15 -11.23 4.82
CA ARG A 221 -14.81 -10.68 5.04
C ARG A 221 -14.80 -9.15 5.01
N LEU A 222 -15.40 -8.54 4.00
CA LEU A 222 -15.45 -7.09 3.86
C LEU A 222 -16.18 -6.43 5.05
N ALA A 223 -17.34 -6.92 5.43
CA ALA A 223 -18.10 -6.39 6.56
C ALA A 223 -17.31 -6.49 7.88
N ARG A 224 -16.60 -7.62 8.10
CA ARG A 224 -15.75 -7.82 9.28
C ARG A 224 -14.57 -6.86 9.28
N ARG A 225 -13.85 -6.76 8.17
CA ARG A 225 -12.74 -5.80 8.01
C ARG A 225 -13.21 -4.36 8.21
N ALA A 226 -14.37 -3.97 7.65
CA ALA A 226 -14.91 -2.63 7.81
C ALA A 226 -15.15 -2.27 9.28
N ALA A 227 -15.62 -3.20 10.10
CA ALA A 227 -15.79 -2.99 11.54
C ALA A 227 -14.44 -2.83 12.25
N VAL A 228 -13.49 -3.73 11.99
CA VAL A 228 -12.16 -3.73 12.64
C VAL A 228 -11.34 -2.49 12.23
N VAL A 229 -11.28 -2.19 10.93
CA VAL A 229 -10.49 -1.06 10.41
C VAL A 229 -11.09 0.28 10.83
N ALA A 230 -12.42 0.44 10.79
CA ALA A 230 -13.09 1.66 11.24
C ALA A 230 -12.78 1.97 12.71
N GLU A 231 -12.85 0.95 13.58
CA GLU A 231 -12.50 1.05 15.00
C GLU A 231 -11.01 1.40 15.18
N ALA A 232 -10.11 0.63 14.57
CA ALA A 232 -8.66 0.78 14.73
C ALA A 232 -8.15 2.11 14.14
N ALA A 233 -8.68 2.54 12.99
CA ALA A 233 -8.31 3.80 12.35
C ALA A 233 -9.01 5.04 12.97
N GLY A 234 -9.99 4.85 13.87
CA GLY A 234 -10.81 5.93 14.40
C GLY A 234 -11.54 6.69 13.29
N MET A 235 -12.20 5.97 12.39
CA MET A 235 -12.89 6.51 11.21
C MET A 235 -14.35 6.06 11.18
N GLU A 236 -15.24 6.94 10.70
CA GLU A 236 -16.61 6.56 10.45
C GLU A 236 -16.69 5.43 9.39
N ARG A 237 -17.44 4.35 9.71
CA ARG A 237 -17.54 3.16 8.86
C ARG A 237 -17.96 3.50 7.42
N ASP A 238 -18.95 4.35 7.25
CA ASP A 238 -19.45 4.72 5.92
C ASP A 238 -18.39 5.51 5.12
N ARG A 239 -17.61 6.38 5.79
CA ARG A 239 -16.51 7.07 5.14
C ARG A 239 -15.41 6.10 4.69
N LEU A 240 -15.07 5.14 5.55
CA LEU A 240 -14.12 4.06 5.19
C LEU A 240 -14.62 3.29 3.97
N LEU A 241 -15.87 2.84 3.97
CA LEU A 241 -16.45 2.09 2.84
C LEU A 241 -16.47 2.90 1.54
N ARG A 242 -16.70 4.21 1.61
CA ARG A 242 -16.58 5.09 0.44
C ARG A 242 -15.16 5.17 -0.09
N TRP A 243 -14.14 5.20 0.80
CA TRP A 243 -12.74 5.11 0.38
C TRP A 243 -12.40 3.74 -0.20
N VAL A 244 -12.88 2.63 0.39
CA VAL A 244 -12.72 1.27 -0.16
C VAL A 244 -13.31 1.18 -1.56
N LEU A 245 -14.56 1.60 -1.74
CA LEU A 245 -15.23 1.63 -3.05
C LEU A 245 -14.43 2.43 -4.07
N SER A 246 -13.97 3.63 -3.69
CA SER A 246 -13.26 4.54 -4.59
C SER A 246 -11.88 4.00 -4.96
N SER A 247 -11.10 3.49 -4.00
CA SER A 247 -9.75 2.97 -4.25
C SER A 247 -9.76 1.67 -5.05
N SER A 248 -10.67 0.74 -4.75
CA SER A 248 -10.81 -0.50 -5.52
C SER A 248 -11.24 -0.21 -6.96
N SER A 249 -12.20 0.72 -7.16
CA SER A 249 -12.59 1.10 -8.52
C SER A 249 -11.48 1.84 -9.28
N LEU A 250 -10.64 2.63 -8.61
CA LEU A 250 -9.49 3.26 -9.23
C LEU A 250 -8.46 2.21 -9.69
N SER A 251 -8.18 1.22 -8.84
CA SER A 251 -7.30 0.10 -9.19
C SER A 251 -7.81 -0.68 -10.39
N ALA A 252 -9.11 -1.01 -10.40
CA ALA A 252 -9.75 -1.66 -11.54
C ALA A 252 -9.65 -0.82 -12.83
N VAL A 253 -9.83 0.51 -12.75
CA VAL A 253 -9.71 1.40 -13.91
C VAL A 253 -8.30 1.37 -14.49
N TRP A 254 -7.26 1.39 -13.66
CA TRP A 254 -5.88 1.28 -14.15
C TRP A 254 -5.63 -0.03 -14.90
N SER A 255 -6.03 -1.17 -14.29
CA SER A 255 -5.87 -2.47 -14.93
C SER A 255 -6.62 -2.55 -16.27
N LEU A 256 -7.86 -2.09 -16.31
CA LEU A 256 -8.67 -2.07 -17.53
C LEU A 256 -8.11 -1.12 -18.60
N ASP A 257 -7.55 0.03 -18.22
CA ASP A 257 -6.90 0.97 -19.14
C ASP A 257 -5.62 0.40 -19.75
N ASP A 258 -4.89 -0.44 -18.98
CA ASP A 258 -3.71 -1.17 -19.44
C ASP A 258 -4.06 -2.43 -20.24
N GLY A 259 -5.36 -2.72 -20.41
CA GLY A 259 -5.87 -3.86 -21.19
C GLY A 259 -5.87 -5.18 -20.42
N ASP A 260 -5.73 -5.15 -19.10
CA ASP A 260 -5.92 -6.32 -18.22
C ASP A 260 -7.42 -6.50 -17.94
N ASP A 261 -8.00 -7.59 -18.44
CA ASP A 261 -9.36 -8.03 -18.19
C ASP A 261 -9.42 -9.32 -17.34
N GLY A 262 -8.31 -9.65 -16.64
CA GLY A 262 -8.14 -10.87 -15.88
C GLY A 262 -8.71 -10.86 -14.47
N GLU A 263 -8.08 -11.66 -13.59
CA GLU A 263 -8.54 -11.88 -12.21
C GLU A 263 -8.37 -10.63 -11.34
N HIS A 264 -7.35 -9.83 -11.58
CA HIS A 264 -7.01 -8.67 -10.76
C HIS A 264 -8.11 -7.59 -10.77
N PRO A 265 -8.51 -7.02 -11.92
CA PRO A 265 -9.62 -6.07 -11.96
C PRO A 265 -10.96 -6.69 -11.54
N ALA A 266 -11.17 -8.00 -11.72
CA ALA A 266 -12.37 -8.67 -11.26
C ALA A 266 -12.49 -8.69 -9.73
N ILE A 267 -11.38 -8.91 -9.00
CA ILE A 267 -11.35 -8.82 -7.53
C ILE A 267 -11.65 -7.40 -7.07
N ASP A 268 -11.00 -6.41 -7.66
CA ASP A 268 -11.18 -5.00 -7.32
C ASP A 268 -12.64 -4.56 -7.53
N LEU A 269 -13.25 -4.93 -8.65
CA LEU A 269 -14.65 -4.64 -8.93
C LEU A 269 -15.59 -5.36 -7.95
N ALA A 270 -15.31 -6.61 -7.60
CA ALA A 270 -16.11 -7.34 -6.62
C ALA A 270 -16.05 -6.69 -5.23
N VAL A 271 -14.87 -6.23 -4.79
CA VAL A 271 -14.71 -5.49 -3.53
C VAL A 271 -15.47 -4.16 -3.58
N ALA A 272 -15.42 -3.45 -4.71
CA ALA A 272 -16.17 -2.22 -4.91
C ALA A 272 -17.69 -2.44 -4.82
N GLU A 273 -18.22 -3.49 -5.46
CA GLU A 273 -19.63 -3.86 -5.38
C GLU A 273 -20.05 -4.24 -3.96
N MET A 274 -19.22 -5.01 -3.25
CA MET A 274 -19.47 -5.36 -1.86
C MET A 274 -19.50 -4.12 -0.95
N ALA A 275 -18.57 -3.18 -1.15
CA ALA A 275 -18.54 -1.93 -0.39
C ALA A 275 -19.77 -1.05 -0.67
N LEU A 276 -20.22 -0.98 -1.92
CA LEU A 276 -21.43 -0.27 -2.32
C LEU A 276 -22.69 -0.87 -1.67
N ALA A 277 -22.78 -2.21 -1.65
CA ALA A 277 -23.87 -2.93 -0.99
C ALA A 277 -23.91 -2.67 0.53
N GLU A 278 -22.74 -2.65 1.19
CA GLU A 278 -22.61 -2.35 2.63
C GLU A 278 -23.00 -0.90 2.98
N LEU A 279 -22.90 0.03 2.02
CA LEU A 279 -23.38 1.42 2.17
C LEU A 279 -24.90 1.54 2.03
N GLY A 280 -25.61 0.48 1.59
CA GLY A 280 -27.04 0.52 1.32
C GLY A 280 -27.40 1.34 0.08
N GLU A 281 -26.45 1.57 -0.81
CA GLU A 281 -26.62 2.38 -2.03
C GLU A 281 -26.67 1.52 -3.31
N GLY A 282 -26.90 0.21 -3.14
CA GLY A 282 -27.00 -0.79 -4.22
C GLY A 282 -28.29 -0.74 -5.03
#